data_bd312bd1c5ccb8b45f4233becc2fa070
#
_entry.id   bd312bd1c5ccb8b45f4233becc2fa070
#
_cell.length_a   1.000
_cell.length_b   1.000
_cell.length_c   1.000
_cell.angle_alpha   90.00
_cell.angle_beta   90.00
_cell.angle_gamma   90.00
#
_symmetry.space_group_name_H-M   'P 1'
#
loop_
_entity.id
_entity.type
_entity.pdbx_description
1 polymer ?
#
loop_
_entity_poly.entity_id
_entity_poly.type
_entity_poly.pdbx_seq_one_letter_code
_entity_poly.pdbx_strand_id
1 'polypeptide(L)'
;MGVIKIKKGPYYYADYYDFNGVRRRISLQTENKQVALLKYQELIRRRNAVKERFPINITWQAFKDKLLYHMSVERSRNTVTHTKLAIRYLEEIKKPRYLQDVTPELVQKFKEHLLTKEIGKNHINRLVQCIKTAMRIGEKWKYVPKQDWSLVSELKVPRGRVVFHTPEEIDKLLNACPTDTWRLVVLLRADAGLRRGEIMNLRWQDVDFNNNQLYIAPNKTEYYRYVPMTESLRNALQRAKIGTESEFVLNFGRTRNIDSLTAVYREIAKTARVKSFLHKLRHTFASQLVQNGVELYTVCKLLGHRTIQMTEIYAHLAPAHLHKAVMNLPKRGMALVGVEEKTVCEPNKACKQVGLDFGDLIGK
;
A
#
# COMPACT_ATOMS: atom_id res chain seq x y z
N MET A 1 35.96 -31.22 19.79
CA MET A 1 34.67 -30.61 19.97
C MET A 1 33.68 -31.65 20.45
N GLY A 2 32.74 -31.27 21.32
CA GLY A 2 31.82 -32.21 21.92
C GLY A 2 31.03 -31.59 23.07
N VAL A 3 30.64 -32.45 23.99
CA VAL A 3 29.96 -32.04 25.23
C VAL A 3 31.03 -31.74 26.28
N ILE A 4 31.01 -30.50 26.82
CA ILE A 4 31.95 -30.08 27.86
C ILE A 4 31.20 -29.67 29.13
N LYS A 5 31.80 -29.92 30.29
CA LYS A 5 31.34 -29.42 31.58
C LYS A 5 32.17 -28.22 31.99
N ILE A 6 31.54 -27.08 32.29
CA ILE A 6 32.27 -25.88 32.73
C ILE A 6 32.39 -25.90 34.26
N LYS A 7 33.59 -25.62 34.79
CA LYS A 7 33.93 -25.72 36.23
C LYS A 7 33.02 -24.94 37.20
N LYS A 8 32.20 -24.00 36.71
CA LYS A 8 31.37 -23.12 37.55
C LYS A 8 29.84 -23.31 37.39
N GLY A 9 29.37 -24.41 36.76
CA GLY A 9 27.93 -24.62 36.59
C GLY A 9 27.53 -26.08 36.56
N PRO A 10 26.26 -26.40 36.92
CA PRO A 10 25.79 -27.77 36.99
C PRO A 10 25.59 -28.41 35.61
N TYR A 11 25.40 -27.62 34.58
CA TYR A 11 24.97 -28.12 33.26
C TYR A 11 26.13 -28.44 32.32
N TYR A 12 25.87 -29.34 31.39
CA TYR A 12 26.71 -29.62 30.23
C TYR A 12 26.45 -28.60 29.11
N TYR A 13 27.50 -28.35 28.31
CA TYR A 13 27.46 -27.42 27.16
C TYR A 13 27.85 -28.13 25.89
N ALA A 14 27.20 -27.78 24.77
CA ALA A 14 27.65 -28.10 23.44
C ALA A 14 28.74 -27.12 23.02
N ASP A 15 29.92 -27.60 22.65
CA ASP A 15 31.01 -26.79 22.10
C ASP A 15 31.22 -27.23 20.64
N TYR A 16 30.84 -26.39 19.69
CA TYR A 16 30.85 -26.73 18.28
C TYR A 16 31.10 -25.49 17.43
N TYR A 17 31.46 -25.67 16.17
CA TYR A 17 31.48 -24.58 15.20
C TYR A 17 30.14 -24.48 14.49
N ASP A 18 29.63 -23.27 14.36
CA ASP A 18 28.45 -23.02 13.54
C ASP A 18 28.77 -23.12 12.04
N PHE A 19 27.77 -22.81 11.19
CA PHE A 19 27.93 -22.86 9.72
C PHE A 19 29.00 -21.91 9.20
N ASN A 20 29.27 -20.80 9.94
CA ASN A 20 30.24 -19.76 9.58
C ASN A 20 31.65 -20.08 10.08
N GLY A 21 31.86 -21.25 10.68
CA GLY A 21 33.13 -21.62 11.30
C GLY A 21 33.38 -20.87 12.61
N VAL A 22 32.37 -20.22 13.20
CA VAL A 22 32.47 -19.55 14.49
C VAL A 22 32.21 -20.57 15.61
N ARG A 23 33.11 -20.61 16.59
CA ARG A 23 32.96 -21.48 17.76
C ARG A 23 31.80 -21.02 18.63
N ARG A 24 30.85 -21.91 18.91
CA ARG A 24 29.67 -21.67 19.74
C ARG A 24 29.68 -22.57 20.97
N ARG A 25 29.21 -22.00 22.08
CA ARG A 25 28.91 -22.75 23.30
C ARG A 25 27.48 -22.47 23.70
N ILE A 26 26.68 -23.54 23.79
CA ILE A 26 25.28 -23.49 24.15
C ILE A 26 25.02 -24.42 25.32
N SER A 27 24.35 -23.97 26.37
CA SER A 27 23.91 -24.81 27.47
C SER A 27 22.92 -25.87 26.97
N LEU A 28 23.18 -27.13 27.31
CA LEU A 28 22.28 -28.26 27.02
C LEU A 28 21.21 -28.44 28.11
N GLN A 29 21.24 -27.60 29.13
CA GLN A 29 20.26 -27.59 30.25
C GLN A 29 20.06 -29.00 30.85
N THR A 30 21.15 -29.69 31.12
CA THR A 30 21.15 -31.04 31.74
C THR A 30 22.45 -31.27 32.49
N GLU A 31 22.35 -31.91 33.64
CA GLU A 31 23.46 -32.37 34.45
C GLU A 31 23.89 -33.82 34.14
N ASN A 32 23.04 -34.52 33.38
CA ASN A 32 23.31 -35.89 32.98
C ASN A 32 24.13 -35.93 31.68
N LYS A 33 25.33 -36.56 31.73
CA LYS A 33 26.25 -36.66 30.60
C LYS A 33 25.66 -37.42 29.40
N GLN A 34 24.88 -38.47 29.64
CA GLN A 34 24.27 -39.26 28.56
C GLN A 34 23.17 -38.44 27.83
N VAL A 35 22.32 -37.76 28.59
CA VAL A 35 21.31 -36.85 28.01
C VAL A 35 21.96 -35.69 27.27
N ALA A 36 23.07 -35.18 27.79
CA ALA A 36 23.84 -34.12 27.11
C ALA A 36 24.43 -34.62 25.77
N LEU A 37 24.93 -35.83 25.71
CA LEU A 37 25.42 -36.42 24.46
C LEU A 37 24.32 -36.61 23.43
N LEU A 38 23.15 -37.08 23.83
CA LEU A 38 21.98 -37.21 22.93
C LEU A 38 21.55 -35.86 22.38
N LYS A 39 21.42 -34.86 23.24
CA LYS A 39 21.09 -33.47 22.81
C LYS A 39 22.14 -32.89 21.89
N TYR A 40 23.41 -33.14 22.14
CA TYR A 40 24.51 -32.75 21.25
C TYR A 40 24.43 -33.41 19.90
N GLN A 41 24.23 -34.73 19.86
CA GLN A 41 24.08 -35.51 18.61
C GLN A 41 22.90 -34.97 17.79
N GLU A 42 21.77 -34.71 18.41
CA GLU A 42 20.61 -34.12 17.74
C GLU A 42 20.89 -32.70 17.19
N LEU A 43 21.61 -31.87 17.95
CA LEU A 43 22.05 -30.56 17.51
C LEU A 43 22.97 -30.65 16.28
N ILE A 44 23.95 -31.58 16.30
CA ILE A 44 24.85 -31.81 15.18
C ILE A 44 24.12 -32.40 13.98
N ARG A 45 23.18 -33.33 14.21
CA ARG A 45 22.33 -33.90 13.15
C ARG A 45 21.49 -32.82 12.45
N ARG A 46 20.81 -31.96 13.22
CA ARG A 46 20.08 -30.85 12.68
C ARG A 46 20.97 -29.88 11.89
N ARG A 47 22.16 -29.58 12.43
CA ARG A 47 23.17 -28.77 11.74
C ARG A 47 23.60 -29.39 10.39
N ASN A 48 23.92 -30.68 10.37
CA ASN A 48 24.38 -31.36 9.15
C ASN A 48 23.26 -31.46 8.12
N ALA A 49 22.01 -31.75 8.54
CA ALA A 49 20.86 -31.76 7.65
C ALA A 49 20.62 -30.39 6.99
N VAL A 50 20.85 -29.30 7.71
CA VAL A 50 20.79 -27.94 7.13
C VAL A 50 21.95 -27.72 6.15
N LYS A 51 23.17 -28.17 6.48
CA LYS A 51 24.34 -28.08 5.60
C LYS A 51 24.18 -28.89 4.30
N GLU A 52 23.61 -30.08 4.38
CA GLU A 52 23.29 -30.89 3.19
C GLU A 52 22.22 -30.24 2.32
N ARG A 53 21.20 -29.59 2.93
CA ARG A 53 20.13 -28.94 2.24
C ARG A 53 20.53 -27.58 1.66
N PHE A 54 21.45 -26.85 2.30
CA PHE A 54 21.92 -25.51 1.93
C PHE A 54 23.45 -25.47 1.92
N PRO A 55 24.11 -26.16 0.94
CA PRO A 55 25.57 -26.36 0.93
C PRO A 55 26.37 -25.08 0.65
N ILE A 56 25.69 -23.97 0.22
CA ILE A 56 26.37 -22.78 -0.24
C ILE A 56 26.27 -21.68 0.81
N ASN A 57 27.35 -21.42 1.52
CA ASN A 57 27.53 -20.21 2.33
C ASN A 57 27.81 -19.04 1.38
N ILE A 58 26.77 -18.46 0.80
CA ILE A 58 26.94 -17.28 -0.05
C ILE A 58 27.31 -16.06 0.81
N THR A 59 28.37 -15.35 0.43
CA THR A 59 28.72 -14.10 1.08
C THR A 59 27.62 -13.06 0.83
N TRP A 60 27.45 -12.16 1.80
CA TRP A 60 26.46 -11.06 1.66
C TRP A 60 26.69 -10.24 0.41
N GLN A 61 27.96 -9.95 0.06
CA GLN A 61 28.28 -9.17 -1.13
C GLN A 61 27.87 -9.92 -2.42
N ALA A 62 28.26 -11.18 -2.57
CA ALA A 62 27.88 -11.98 -3.75
C ALA A 62 26.36 -12.15 -3.89
N PHE A 63 25.65 -12.28 -2.77
CA PHE A 63 24.19 -12.30 -2.79
C PHE A 63 23.60 -10.97 -3.25
N LYS A 64 24.08 -9.82 -2.72
CA LYS A 64 23.62 -8.50 -3.14
C LYS A 64 23.76 -8.28 -4.64
N ASP A 65 24.93 -8.59 -5.18
CA ASP A 65 25.22 -8.38 -6.59
C ASP A 65 24.26 -9.20 -7.47
N LYS A 66 24.06 -10.48 -7.12
CA LYS A 66 23.11 -11.36 -7.81
C LYS A 66 21.66 -10.92 -7.64
N LEU A 67 21.26 -10.51 -6.43
CA LEU A 67 19.93 -10.01 -6.14
C LEU A 67 19.61 -8.76 -6.95
N LEU A 68 20.51 -7.77 -6.94
CA LEU A 68 20.30 -6.50 -7.64
C LEU A 68 20.28 -6.68 -9.16
N TYR A 69 21.10 -7.58 -9.70
CA TYR A 69 21.03 -7.95 -11.10
C TYR A 69 19.67 -8.59 -11.44
N HIS A 70 19.25 -9.61 -10.71
CA HIS A 70 17.94 -10.25 -10.89
C HIS A 70 16.79 -9.24 -10.79
N MET A 71 16.82 -8.38 -9.78
CA MET A 71 15.79 -7.36 -9.61
C MET A 71 15.81 -6.29 -10.72
N SER A 72 16.97 -5.99 -11.31
CA SER A 72 17.05 -5.02 -12.42
C SER A 72 16.35 -5.53 -13.68
N VAL A 73 16.31 -6.85 -13.87
CA VAL A 73 15.62 -7.50 -14.99
C VAL A 73 14.12 -7.65 -14.72
N GLU A 74 13.73 -8.09 -13.51
CA GLU A 74 12.33 -8.45 -13.23
C GLU A 74 11.50 -7.33 -12.60
N ARG A 75 12.12 -6.32 -11.99
CA ARG A 75 11.43 -5.32 -11.18
C ARG A 75 11.59 -3.92 -11.71
N SER A 76 10.70 -3.02 -11.29
CA SER A 76 10.80 -1.61 -11.65
C SER A 76 12.03 -0.96 -11.03
N ARG A 77 12.59 0.06 -11.71
CA ARG A 77 13.71 0.88 -11.24
C ARG A 77 13.50 1.39 -9.80
N ASN A 78 12.29 1.83 -9.47
CA ASN A 78 11.95 2.30 -8.12
C ASN A 78 12.07 1.20 -7.06
N THR A 79 11.66 -0.04 -7.38
CA THR A 79 11.80 -1.17 -6.46
C THR A 79 13.27 -1.48 -6.19
N VAL A 80 14.09 -1.47 -7.23
CA VAL A 80 15.55 -1.66 -7.10
C VAL A 80 16.17 -0.57 -6.25
N THR A 81 15.81 0.70 -6.49
CA THR A 81 16.31 1.85 -5.71
C THR A 81 15.95 1.73 -4.22
N HIS A 82 14.71 1.37 -3.91
CA HIS A 82 14.30 1.16 -2.51
C HIS A 82 15.02 -0.02 -1.87
N THR A 83 15.26 -1.10 -2.63
CA THR A 83 16.03 -2.25 -2.10
C THR A 83 17.49 -1.88 -1.83
N LYS A 84 18.14 -1.13 -2.72
CA LYS A 84 19.49 -0.59 -2.50
C LYS A 84 19.54 0.28 -1.24
N LEU A 85 18.55 1.14 -1.06
CA LEU A 85 18.45 2.01 0.11
C LEU A 85 18.26 1.19 1.40
N ALA A 86 17.39 0.18 1.39
CA ALA A 86 17.17 -0.70 2.54
C ALA A 86 18.43 -1.48 2.91
N ILE A 87 19.17 -1.99 1.93
CA ILE A 87 20.45 -2.68 2.14
C ILE A 87 21.47 -1.73 2.78
N ARG A 88 21.59 -0.50 2.27
CA ARG A 88 22.50 0.51 2.83
C ARG A 88 22.20 0.78 4.30
N TYR A 89 20.94 1.03 4.67
CA TYR A 89 20.56 1.25 6.05
C TYR A 89 20.76 0.02 6.94
N LEU A 90 20.59 -1.20 6.41
CA LEU A 90 20.88 -2.41 7.16
C LEU A 90 22.38 -2.52 7.47
N GLU A 91 23.23 -2.19 6.50
CA GLU A 91 24.68 -2.23 6.63
C GLU A 91 25.25 -1.16 7.58
N GLU A 92 24.51 -0.07 7.83
CA GLU A 92 24.87 0.92 8.85
C GLU A 92 24.81 0.34 10.28
N ILE A 93 23.94 -0.65 10.50
CA ILE A 93 23.77 -1.29 11.81
C ILE A 93 24.72 -2.47 11.97
N LYS A 94 24.77 -3.30 10.96
CA LYS A 94 25.62 -4.49 10.92
C LYS A 94 25.94 -4.82 9.47
N LYS A 95 27.23 -4.96 9.14
CA LYS A 95 27.67 -5.50 7.85
C LYS A 95 27.66 -7.03 7.94
N PRO A 96 26.66 -7.73 7.36
CA PRO A 96 26.64 -9.19 7.37
C PRO A 96 27.85 -9.72 6.60
N ARG A 97 28.43 -10.81 7.04
CA ARG A 97 29.46 -11.52 6.30
C ARG A 97 28.83 -12.49 5.29
N TYR A 98 27.78 -13.16 5.72
CA TYR A 98 27.02 -14.12 4.92
C TYR A 98 25.54 -13.77 4.91
N LEU A 99 24.80 -14.26 3.92
CA LEU A 99 23.35 -14.05 3.83
C LEU A 99 22.60 -14.53 5.07
N GLN A 100 23.02 -15.63 5.66
CA GLN A 100 22.41 -16.21 6.87
C GLN A 100 22.58 -15.35 8.13
N ASP A 101 23.46 -14.35 8.12
CA ASP A 101 23.59 -13.39 9.23
C ASP A 101 22.42 -12.41 9.28
N VAL A 102 21.63 -12.32 8.19
CA VAL A 102 20.43 -11.49 8.12
C VAL A 102 19.25 -12.28 8.69
N THR A 103 19.07 -12.19 9.98
CA THR A 103 18.01 -12.88 10.73
C THR A 103 16.80 -11.96 10.98
N PRO A 104 15.62 -12.51 11.33
CA PRO A 104 14.48 -11.70 11.74
C PRO A 104 14.80 -10.71 12.87
N GLU A 105 15.64 -11.11 13.84
CA GLU A 105 16.07 -10.24 14.95
C GLU A 105 16.89 -9.05 14.45
N LEU A 106 17.79 -9.28 13.47
CA LEU A 106 18.54 -8.18 12.85
C LEU A 106 17.60 -7.24 12.11
N VAL A 107 16.59 -7.75 11.41
CA VAL A 107 15.62 -6.92 10.70
C VAL A 107 14.68 -6.18 11.67
N GLN A 108 14.41 -6.73 12.85
CA GLN A 108 13.72 -6.01 13.91
C GLN A 108 14.57 -4.84 14.44
N LYS A 109 15.86 -5.06 14.72
CA LYS A 109 16.80 -3.99 15.08
C LYS A 109 16.93 -2.93 13.99
N PHE A 110 16.91 -3.35 12.73
CA PHE A 110 16.87 -2.44 11.57
C PHE A 110 15.64 -1.54 11.60
N LYS A 111 14.47 -2.10 11.86
CA LYS A 111 13.22 -1.32 12.00
C LYS A 111 13.31 -0.30 13.14
N GLU A 112 13.83 -0.69 14.28
CA GLU A 112 14.04 0.16 15.45
C GLU A 112 15.03 1.30 15.15
N HIS A 113 16.14 1.01 14.50
CA HIS A 113 17.11 2.02 14.06
C HIS A 113 16.50 3.03 13.09
N LEU A 114 15.65 2.59 12.14
CA LEU A 114 14.98 3.51 11.23
C LEU A 114 13.99 4.45 11.95
N LEU A 115 13.41 4.02 13.07
CA LEU A 115 12.55 4.86 13.90
C LEU A 115 13.32 6.02 14.53
N THR A 116 14.60 5.85 14.87
CA THR A 116 15.44 6.92 15.43
C THR A 116 15.85 7.98 14.39
N LYS A 117 15.69 7.68 13.09
CA LYS A 117 16.08 8.58 11.97
C LYS A 117 14.96 9.50 11.48
N GLU A 118 13.88 9.67 12.23
CA GLU A 118 12.71 10.49 11.85
C GLU A 118 12.07 10.11 10.49
N ILE A 119 12.30 8.88 10.04
CA ILE A 119 11.74 8.37 8.80
C ILE A 119 10.27 8.01 9.02
N GLY A 120 9.39 8.45 8.12
CA GLY A 120 7.95 8.17 8.23
C GLY A 120 7.64 6.66 8.23
N LYS A 121 6.72 6.22 9.10
CA LYS A 121 6.38 4.81 9.34
C LYS A 121 6.07 4.02 8.06
N ASN A 122 5.36 4.62 7.08
CA ASN A 122 5.09 3.99 5.79
C ASN A 122 6.37 3.66 5.01
N HIS A 123 7.35 4.56 5.06
CA HIS A 123 8.63 4.36 4.40
C HIS A 123 9.46 3.28 5.09
N ILE A 124 9.45 3.26 6.44
CA ILE A 124 10.08 2.19 7.22
C ILE A 124 9.48 0.83 6.86
N ASN A 125 8.14 0.70 6.86
CA ASN A 125 7.47 -0.55 6.47
C ASN A 125 7.90 -0.99 5.06
N ARG A 126 8.02 -0.06 4.12
CA ARG A 126 8.48 -0.33 2.76
C ARG A 126 9.92 -0.84 2.73
N LEU A 127 10.84 -0.22 3.49
CA LEU A 127 12.24 -0.66 3.56
C LEU A 127 12.38 -2.05 4.20
N VAL A 128 11.64 -2.30 5.29
CA VAL A 128 11.57 -3.63 5.93
C VAL A 128 11.05 -4.67 4.95
N GLN A 129 10.00 -4.34 4.19
CA GLN A 129 9.46 -5.25 3.17
C GLN A 129 10.45 -5.53 2.05
N CYS A 130 11.32 -4.58 1.68
CA CYS A 130 12.40 -4.80 0.72
C CYS A 130 13.40 -5.85 1.23
N ILE A 131 13.82 -5.77 2.50
CA ILE A 131 14.72 -6.78 3.10
C ILE A 131 14.04 -8.14 3.20
N LYS A 132 12.79 -8.21 3.68
CA LYS A 132 12.02 -9.47 3.70
C LYS A 132 11.91 -10.10 2.32
N THR A 133 11.68 -9.30 1.28
CA THR A 133 11.62 -9.76 -0.11
C THR A 133 12.96 -10.29 -0.58
N ALA A 134 14.06 -9.59 -0.27
CA ALA A 134 15.41 -10.06 -0.58
C ALA A 134 15.71 -11.42 0.07
N MET A 135 15.36 -11.58 1.35
CA MET A 135 15.55 -12.83 2.06
C MET A 135 14.70 -13.97 1.49
N ARG A 136 13.43 -13.73 1.15
CA ARG A 136 12.57 -14.72 0.46
C ARG A 136 13.14 -15.16 -0.89
N ILE A 137 13.81 -14.26 -1.61
CA ILE A 137 14.53 -14.62 -2.85
C ILE A 137 15.71 -15.53 -2.51
N GLY A 138 16.48 -15.24 -1.45
CA GLY A 138 17.55 -16.10 -0.96
C GLY A 138 17.07 -17.49 -0.55
N GLU A 139 15.91 -17.58 0.12
CA GLU A 139 15.23 -18.83 0.45
C GLU A 139 14.82 -19.61 -0.82
N LYS A 140 14.21 -18.91 -1.81
CA LYS A 140 13.83 -19.50 -3.11
C LYS A 140 15.05 -20.05 -3.87
N TRP A 141 16.18 -19.36 -3.79
CA TRP A 141 17.44 -19.81 -4.40
C TRP A 141 18.17 -20.88 -3.56
N LYS A 142 17.59 -21.29 -2.43
CA LYS A 142 18.15 -22.28 -1.51
C LYS A 142 19.51 -21.89 -0.92
N TYR A 143 19.77 -20.60 -0.76
CA TYR A 143 20.98 -20.11 -0.08
C TYR A 143 20.84 -20.09 1.44
N VAL A 144 19.62 -19.94 1.94
CA VAL A 144 19.28 -19.95 3.36
C VAL A 144 18.00 -20.74 3.59
N PRO A 145 17.81 -21.34 4.78
CA PRO A 145 16.57 -21.99 5.15
C PRO A 145 15.44 -20.94 5.26
N LYS A 146 14.20 -21.40 5.13
CA LYS A 146 13.01 -20.58 5.36
C LYS A 146 13.03 -20.04 6.79
N GLN A 147 12.85 -18.73 6.92
CA GLN A 147 12.83 -18.04 8.20
C GLN A 147 11.41 -17.59 8.54
N ASP A 148 11.12 -17.47 9.83
CA ASP A 148 9.83 -16.94 10.30
C ASP A 148 9.87 -15.40 10.36
N TRP A 149 9.32 -14.77 9.33
CA TRP A 149 9.22 -13.32 9.21
C TRP A 149 8.02 -12.72 9.94
N SER A 150 7.20 -13.52 10.63
CA SER A 150 6.06 -13.04 11.44
C SER A 150 6.54 -12.22 12.64
N LEU A 151 7.73 -12.55 13.16
CA LEU A 151 8.39 -11.82 14.26
C LEU A 151 8.63 -10.32 13.93
N VAL A 152 8.73 -9.97 12.65
CA VAL A 152 8.93 -8.59 12.21
C VAL A 152 7.61 -8.04 11.68
N SER A 153 6.76 -7.56 12.58
CA SER A 153 5.47 -6.96 12.24
C SER A 153 5.63 -5.57 11.60
N GLU A 154 4.68 -5.16 10.79
CA GLU A 154 4.61 -3.80 10.25
C GLU A 154 4.21 -2.79 11.35
N LEU A 155 4.71 -1.57 11.22
CA LEU A 155 4.30 -0.46 12.07
C LEU A 155 2.86 -0.06 11.71
N LYS A 156 2.00 0.07 12.71
CA LYS A 156 0.65 0.58 12.51
C LYS A 156 0.69 2.02 12.02
N VAL A 157 0.09 2.26 10.88
CA VAL A 157 -0.05 3.59 10.27
C VAL A 157 -1.52 3.92 10.20
N PRO A 158 -1.97 4.99 10.86
CA PRO A 158 -3.35 5.44 10.73
C PRO A 158 -3.67 5.75 9.26
N ARG A 159 -4.80 5.30 8.77
CA ARG A 159 -5.30 5.72 7.45
C ARG A 159 -5.66 7.20 7.53
N GLY A 160 -4.91 8.04 6.83
CA GLY A 160 -5.23 9.46 6.73
C GLY A 160 -6.54 9.66 5.96
N ARG A 161 -7.27 10.76 6.27
CA ARG A 161 -8.40 11.16 5.45
C ARG A 161 -7.90 11.54 4.05
N VAL A 162 -8.67 11.19 3.04
CA VAL A 162 -8.37 11.60 1.67
C VAL A 162 -8.53 13.11 1.58
N VAL A 163 -7.49 13.80 1.12
CA VAL A 163 -7.53 15.22 0.82
C VAL A 163 -7.73 15.41 -0.67
N PHE A 164 -8.66 16.29 -1.03
CA PHE A 164 -8.99 16.62 -2.42
C PHE A 164 -9.20 18.13 -2.57
N HIS A 165 -9.36 18.61 -3.77
CA HIS A 165 -9.53 20.01 -4.09
C HIS A 165 -11.01 20.39 -4.20
N THR A 166 -11.32 21.64 -3.84
CA THR A 166 -12.58 22.27 -4.22
C THR A 166 -12.52 22.70 -5.70
N PRO A 167 -13.67 22.98 -6.35
CA PRO A 167 -13.69 23.52 -7.71
C PRO A 167 -12.86 24.80 -7.84
N GLU A 168 -12.96 25.72 -6.88
CA GLU A 168 -12.25 27.01 -6.87
C GLU A 168 -10.73 26.82 -6.75
N GLU A 169 -10.28 25.78 -6.02
CA GLU A 169 -8.86 25.42 -5.96
C GLU A 169 -8.36 24.89 -7.30
N ILE A 170 -9.18 24.12 -8.03
CA ILE A 170 -8.85 23.66 -9.39
C ILE A 170 -8.74 24.83 -10.35
N ASP A 171 -9.66 25.78 -10.30
CA ASP A 171 -9.63 26.98 -11.14
C ASP A 171 -8.37 27.82 -10.87
N LYS A 172 -7.99 28.00 -9.61
CA LYS A 172 -6.72 28.65 -9.25
C LYS A 172 -5.51 27.93 -9.82
N LEU A 173 -5.50 26.60 -9.78
CA LEU A 173 -4.42 25.80 -10.37
C LEU A 173 -4.37 25.93 -11.89
N LEU A 174 -5.52 25.91 -12.58
CA LEU A 174 -5.62 26.09 -14.03
C LEU A 174 -5.15 27.48 -14.45
N ASN A 175 -5.50 28.53 -13.71
CA ASN A 175 -5.10 29.90 -13.98
C ASN A 175 -3.60 30.14 -13.73
N ALA A 176 -2.98 29.39 -12.82
CA ALA A 176 -1.55 29.47 -12.54
C ALA A 176 -0.69 28.63 -13.48
N CYS A 177 -1.28 27.89 -14.41
CA CYS A 177 -0.52 27.08 -15.37
C CYS A 177 0.20 27.99 -16.38
N PRO A 178 1.51 27.80 -16.59
CA PRO A 178 2.30 28.66 -17.48
C PRO A 178 2.00 28.44 -18.97
N THR A 179 1.46 27.29 -19.36
CA THR A 179 1.11 26.95 -20.75
C THR A 179 -0.11 26.06 -20.80
N ASP A 180 -0.74 25.96 -21.98
CA ASP A 180 -1.87 25.06 -22.21
C ASP A 180 -1.50 23.57 -22.01
N THR A 181 -0.27 23.20 -22.25
CA THR A 181 0.23 21.84 -21.94
C THR A 181 0.07 21.53 -20.45
N TRP A 182 0.40 22.47 -19.57
CA TRP A 182 0.25 22.29 -18.13
C TRP A 182 -1.21 22.33 -17.66
N ARG A 183 -2.03 23.16 -18.31
CA ARG A 183 -3.49 23.11 -18.11
C ARG A 183 -4.05 21.74 -18.45
N LEU A 184 -3.61 21.17 -19.58
CA LEU A 184 -4.03 19.84 -19.99
C LEU A 184 -3.57 18.76 -18.99
N VAL A 185 -2.37 18.86 -18.39
CA VAL A 185 -1.94 17.97 -17.30
C VAL A 185 -2.88 18.02 -16.11
N VAL A 186 -3.31 19.23 -15.69
CA VAL A 186 -4.25 19.39 -14.58
C VAL A 186 -5.59 18.75 -14.92
N LEU A 187 -6.15 19.02 -16.11
CA LEU A 187 -7.44 18.48 -16.56
C LEU A 187 -7.39 16.93 -16.70
N LEU A 188 -6.36 16.38 -17.33
CA LEU A 188 -6.21 14.93 -17.46
C LEU A 188 -6.20 14.22 -16.09
N ARG A 189 -5.80 14.92 -15.05
CA ARG A 189 -5.79 14.36 -13.69
C ARG A 189 -7.04 14.65 -12.89
N ALA A 190 -7.60 15.86 -13.02
CA ALA A 190 -8.77 16.29 -12.27
C ALA A 190 -10.07 15.79 -12.88
N ASP A 191 -10.15 15.71 -14.23
CA ASP A 191 -11.37 15.37 -14.97
C ASP A 191 -11.40 13.95 -15.51
N ALA A 192 -10.22 13.31 -15.66
CA ALA A 192 -10.13 11.93 -16.14
C ALA A 192 -9.38 10.99 -15.16
N GLY A 193 -8.84 11.51 -14.08
CA GLY A 193 -8.23 10.72 -13.03
C GLY A 193 -6.98 9.92 -13.46
N LEU A 194 -6.29 10.29 -14.54
CA LEU A 194 -5.17 9.53 -15.08
C LEU A 194 -3.98 9.47 -14.11
N ARG A 195 -3.26 8.34 -14.09
CA ARG A 195 -1.99 8.21 -13.36
C ARG A 195 -0.89 9.00 -14.06
N ARG A 196 0.14 9.40 -13.31
CA ARG A 196 1.30 10.15 -13.86
C ARG A 196 1.92 9.47 -15.09
N GLY A 197 2.10 8.15 -15.03
CA GLY A 197 2.65 7.40 -16.17
C GLY A 197 1.67 7.29 -17.35
N GLU A 198 0.38 7.24 -17.11
CA GLU A 198 -0.65 7.21 -18.15
C GLU A 198 -0.68 8.54 -18.93
N ILE A 199 -0.61 9.66 -18.23
CA ILE A 199 -0.54 11.00 -18.86
C ILE A 199 0.70 11.12 -19.76
N MET A 200 1.85 10.68 -19.24
CA MET A 200 3.10 10.77 -19.99
C MET A 200 3.12 9.90 -21.26
N ASN A 201 2.35 8.82 -21.29
CA ASN A 201 2.31 7.86 -22.40
C ASN A 201 1.03 7.95 -23.24
N LEU A 202 0.13 8.90 -22.94
CA LEU A 202 -1.09 9.10 -23.71
C LEU A 202 -0.75 9.57 -25.13
N ARG A 203 -1.27 8.87 -26.12
CA ARG A 203 -1.06 9.15 -27.54
C ARG A 203 -2.33 9.74 -28.15
N TRP A 204 -2.20 10.44 -29.26
CA TRP A 204 -3.34 10.97 -29.96
C TRP A 204 -4.29 9.88 -30.53
N GLN A 205 -3.76 8.73 -30.88
CA GLN A 205 -4.57 7.57 -31.26
C GLN A 205 -5.47 7.02 -30.13
N ASP A 206 -5.12 7.34 -28.89
CA ASP A 206 -5.88 6.93 -27.69
C ASP A 206 -7.00 7.92 -27.33
N VAL A 207 -7.12 9.03 -28.08
CA VAL A 207 -8.12 10.09 -27.88
C VAL A 207 -9.22 9.94 -28.94
N ASP A 208 -10.35 9.37 -28.53
CA ASP A 208 -11.51 9.21 -29.38
C ASP A 208 -12.47 10.41 -29.23
N PHE A 209 -12.36 11.36 -30.14
CA PHE A 209 -13.23 12.56 -30.17
C PHE A 209 -14.66 12.24 -30.63
N ASN A 210 -14.88 11.15 -31.37
CA ASN A 210 -16.19 10.77 -31.89
C ASN A 210 -17.06 10.20 -30.75
N ASN A 211 -16.49 9.30 -29.97
CA ASN A 211 -17.17 8.69 -28.82
C ASN A 211 -16.93 9.47 -27.52
N ASN A 212 -16.23 10.59 -27.56
CA ASN A 212 -15.93 11.46 -26.42
C ASN A 212 -15.26 10.72 -25.26
N GLN A 213 -14.22 9.92 -25.54
CA GLN A 213 -13.55 9.11 -24.53
C GLN A 213 -12.05 8.98 -24.76
N LEU A 214 -11.33 8.69 -23.68
CA LEU A 214 -9.91 8.34 -23.67
C LEU A 214 -9.76 6.82 -23.53
N TYR A 215 -8.94 6.23 -24.35
CA TYR A 215 -8.52 4.85 -24.23
C TYR A 215 -7.22 4.78 -23.43
N ILE A 216 -7.25 4.14 -22.27
CA ILE A 216 -6.08 4.04 -21.40
C ILE A 216 -5.55 2.61 -21.40
N ALA A 217 -4.39 2.44 -22.02
CA ALA A 217 -3.71 1.16 -22.08
C ALA A 217 -3.23 0.70 -20.68
N PRO A 218 -3.22 -0.61 -20.42
CA PRO A 218 -2.77 -1.15 -19.14
C PRO A 218 -1.27 -0.92 -18.95
N ASN A 219 -0.88 -0.34 -17.82
CA ASN A 219 0.54 -0.17 -17.48
C ASN A 219 1.16 -1.44 -16.89
N LYS A 220 0.62 -1.92 -15.78
CA LYS A 220 1.00 -3.14 -15.05
C LYS A 220 -0.21 -3.94 -14.61
N THR A 221 -1.39 -3.40 -14.87
CA THR A 221 -2.68 -4.01 -14.58
C THR A 221 -3.26 -4.47 -15.92
N GLU A 222 -3.78 -5.66 -15.98
CA GLU A 222 -4.16 -6.40 -17.18
C GLU A 222 -5.42 -5.89 -17.90
N TYR A 223 -5.95 -4.71 -17.52
CA TYR A 223 -7.24 -4.23 -18.04
C TYR A 223 -7.13 -2.86 -18.68
N TYR A 224 -7.59 -2.79 -19.93
CA TYR A 224 -7.91 -1.54 -20.62
C TYR A 224 -9.09 -0.86 -19.96
N ARG A 225 -9.13 0.46 -20.03
CA ARG A 225 -10.31 1.21 -19.62
C ARG A 225 -10.56 2.40 -20.54
N TYR A 226 -11.81 2.72 -20.68
CA TYR A 226 -12.27 3.95 -21.31
C TYR A 226 -12.66 4.94 -20.22
N VAL A 227 -12.28 6.19 -20.42
CA VAL A 227 -12.61 7.29 -19.52
C VAL A 227 -13.33 8.35 -20.35
N PRO A 228 -14.62 8.62 -20.11
CA PRO A 228 -15.33 9.71 -20.78
C PRO A 228 -14.67 11.04 -20.51
N MET A 229 -14.66 11.93 -21.50
CA MET A 229 -14.09 13.27 -21.38
C MET A 229 -15.18 14.25 -20.94
N THR A 230 -14.83 15.15 -20.02
CA THR A 230 -15.62 16.37 -19.77
C THR A 230 -15.50 17.30 -20.96
N GLU A 231 -16.41 18.23 -21.10
CA GLU A 231 -16.36 19.24 -22.17
C GLU A 231 -15.07 20.08 -22.08
N SER A 232 -14.68 20.47 -20.88
CA SER A 232 -13.45 21.21 -20.62
C SER A 232 -12.20 20.46 -21.09
N LEU A 233 -12.12 19.17 -20.77
CA LEU A 233 -11.01 18.32 -21.18
C LEU A 233 -11.01 18.11 -22.71
N ARG A 234 -12.15 17.83 -23.30
CA ARG A 234 -12.30 17.68 -24.76
C ARG A 234 -11.81 18.93 -25.50
N ASN A 235 -12.30 20.11 -25.08
CA ASN A 235 -11.92 21.38 -25.70
C ASN A 235 -10.42 21.68 -25.56
N ALA A 236 -9.82 21.35 -24.41
CA ALA A 236 -8.38 21.47 -24.20
C ALA A 236 -7.58 20.53 -25.09
N LEU A 237 -8.02 19.28 -25.27
CA LEU A 237 -7.39 18.31 -26.17
C LEU A 237 -7.51 18.72 -27.62
N GLN A 238 -8.66 19.23 -28.07
CA GLN A 238 -8.84 19.71 -29.43
C GLN A 238 -7.87 20.86 -29.75
N ARG A 239 -7.75 21.86 -28.84
CA ARG A 239 -6.77 22.94 -28.99
C ARG A 239 -5.33 22.41 -29.03
N ALA A 240 -4.98 21.48 -28.14
CA ALA A 240 -3.62 20.92 -28.09
C ALA A 240 -3.26 20.07 -29.32
N LYS A 241 -4.27 19.57 -30.07
CA LYS A 241 -4.05 18.80 -31.30
C LYS A 241 -3.71 19.67 -32.50
N ILE A 242 -4.10 20.93 -32.48
CA ILE A 242 -3.86 21.86 -33.59
C ILE A 242 -2.36 22.10 -33.75
N GLY A 243 -1.83 21.82 -34.94
CA GLY A 243 -0.43 22.09 -35.27
C GLY A 243 0.62 21.21 -34.57
N THR A 244 0.21 20.12 -33.92
CA THR A 244 1.18 19.20 -33.31
C THR A 244 1.47 18.01 -34.23
N GLU A 245 2.77 17.76 -34.47
CA GLU A 245 3.27 16.55 -35.14
C GLU A 245 3.65 15.43 -34.17
N SER A 246 3.56 15.70 -32.86
CA SER A 246 3.92 14.72 -31.84
C SER A 246 2.91 13.58 -31.80
N GLU A 247 3.38 12.34 -31.74
CA GLU A 247 2.56 11.15 -31.50
C GLU A 247 1.85 11.21 -30.10
N PHE A 248 2.47 11.89 -29.15
CA PHE A 248 2.00 11.99 -27.77
C PHE A 248 1.18 13.25 -27.53
N VAL A 249 0.13 13.13 -26.72
CA VAL A 249 -0.74 14.24 -26.32
C VAL A 249 0.05 15.33 -25.60
N LEU A 250 0.96 14.93 -24.70
CA LEU A 250 1.82 15.89 -24.02
C LEU A 250 3.22 15.89 -24.64
N ASN A 251 3.58 17.02 -25.21
CA ASN A 251 4.90 17.25 -25.75
C ASN A 251 5.72 18.13 -24.78
N PHE A 252 6.66 17.53 -24.07
CA PHE A 252 7.60 18.22 -23.17
C PHE A 252 8.98 18.42 -23.83
N GLY A 253 9.08 18.34 -25.15
CA GLY A 253 10.34 18.41 -25.88
C GLY A 253 11.27 17.23 -25.56
N ARG A 254 12.60 17.49 -25.56
CA ARG A 254 13.62 16.45 -25.32
C ARG A 254 13.62 15.85 -23.91
N THR A 255 12.99 16.50 -22.93
CA THR A 255 12.99 16.10 -21.52
C THR A 255 11.68 15.47 -21.11
N ARG A 256 11.33 14.31 -21.67
CA ARG A 256 10.20 13.49 -21.19
C ARG A 256 10.56 12.78 -19.88
N ASN A 257 10.86 13.56 -18.83
CA ASN A 257 11.16 13.00 -17.53
C ASN A 257 9.92 13.09 -16.64
N ILE A 258 9.48 11.92 -16.14
CA ILE A 258 8.33 11.79 -15.25
C ILE A 258 8.53 12.53 -13.92
N ASP A 259 9.76 12.75 -13.48
CA ASP A 259 10.06 13.47 -12.24
C ASP A 259 9.95 14.99 -12.43
N SER A 260 10.24 15.51 -13.64
CA SER A 260 10.05 16.91 -13.97
C SER A 260 8.58 17.33 -13.90
N LEU A 261 7.65 16.45 -14.27
CA LEU A 261 6.22 16.69 -14.17
C LEU A 261 5.79 17.01 -12.73
N THR A 262 6.33 16.31 -11.74
CA THR A 262 6.02 16.56 -10.33
C THR A 262 6.66 17.86 -9.82
N ALA A 263 7.87 18.18 -10.29
CA ALA A 263 8.58 19.40 -9.89
C ALA A 263 7.87 20.65 -10.40
N VAL A 264 7.55 20.71 -11.70
CA VAL A 264 6.84 21.86 -12.28
C VAL A 264 5.43 22.01 -11.70
N TYR A 265 4.70 20.91 -11.50
CA TYR A 265 3.39 21.01 -10.85
C TYR A 265 3.48 21.57 -9.43
N ARG A 266 4.55 21.32 -8.69
CA ARG A 266 4.77 21.91 -7.37
C ARG A 266 4.90 23.44 -7.45
N GLU A 267 5.59 23.96 -8.46
CA GLU A 267 5.70 25.41 -8.69
C GLU A 267 4.35 26.01 -9.09
N ILE A 268 3.57 25.34 -9.94
CA ILE A 268 2.19 25.76 -10.28
C ILE A 268 1.35 25.87 -9.01
N ALA A 269 1.38 24.86 -8.16
CA ALA A 269 0.62 24.85 -6.90
C ALA A 269 1.05 25.97 -5.96
N LYS A 270 2.35 26.29 -5.92
CA LYS A 270 2.90 27.40 -5.14
C LYS A 270 2.43 28.75 -5.69
N THR A 271 2.49 28.95 -7.00
CA THR A 271 2.00 30.16 -7.68
C THR A 271 0.49 30.35 -7.45
N ALA A 272 -0.28 29.28 -7.53
CA ALA A 272 -1.71 29.27 -7.25
C ALA A 272 -2.05 29.52 -5.76
N ARG A 273 -1.06 29.47 -4.85
CA ARG A 273 -1.23 29.48 -3.40
C ARG A 273 -2.16 28.36 -2.90
N VAL A 274 -2.12 27.20 -3.56
CA VAL A 274 -2.93 26.03 -3.23
C VAL A 274 -2.03 24.92 -2.69
N LYS A 275 -2.34 24.43 -1.49
CA LYS A 275 -1.62 23.24 -0.93
C LYS A 275 -1.97 22.01 -1.73
N SER A 276 -1.11 21.66 -2.68
CA SER A 276 -1.36 20.58 -3.62
C SER A 276 -0.13 19.73 -3.91
N PHE A 277 -0.38 18.51 -4.33
CA PHE A 277 0.58 17.60 -4.95
C PHE A 277 -0.10 16.89 -6.12
N LEU A 278 0.67 16.50 -7.12
CA LEU A 278 0.11 16.01 -8.38
C LEU A 278 -0.92 14.86 -8.21
N HIS A 279 -0.74 13.96 -7.22
CA HIS A 279 -1.68 12.86 -6.99
C HIS A 279 -2.99 13.31 -6.34
N LYS A 280 -3.01 14.47 -5.64
CA LYS A 280 -4.23 15.05 -5.06
C LYS A 280 -5.29 15.35 -6.12
N LEU A 281 -4.91 15.74 -7.34
CA LEU A 281 -5.85 15.94 -8.45
C LEU A 281 -6.63 14.66 -8.80
N ARG A 282 -5.97 13.51 -8.83
CA ARG A 282 -6.65 12.23 -9.04
C ARG A 282 -7.53 11.84 -7.84
N HIS A 283 -7.12 12.18 -6.63
CA HIS A 283 -8.01 12.05 -5.47
C HIS A 283 -9.25 12.95 -5.62
N THR A 284 -9.08 14.16 -6.16
CA THR A 284 -10.19 15.08 -6.45
C THR A 284 -11.20 14.48 -7.42
N PHE A 285 -10.74 13.93 -8.55
CA PHE A 285 -11.60 13.22 -9.50
C PHE A 285 -12.44 12.13 -8.82
N ALA A 286 -11.80 11.25 -8.06
CA ALA A 286 -12.49 10.17 -7.37
C ALA A 286 -13.46 10.69 -6.30
N SER A 287 -13.03 11.68 -5.51
CA SER A 287 -13.84 12.24 -4.42
C SER A 287 -15.08 12.96 -4.94
N GLN A 288 -14.95 13.75 -6.00
CA GLN A 288 -16.08 14.45 -6.62
C GLN A 288 -17.09 13.48 -7.24
N LEU A 289 -16.64 12.42 -7.91
CA LEU A 289 -17.54 11.39 -8.42
C LEU A 289 -18.33 10.72 -7.29
N VAL A 290 -17.66 10.32 -6.21
CA VAL A 290 -18.33 9.69 -5.07
C VAL A 290 -19.31 10.67 -4.37
N GLN A 291 -18.92 11.94 -4.19
CA GLN A 291 -19.81 12.97 -3.64
C GLN A 291 -21.05 13.23 -4.50
N ASN A 292 -20.89 13.10 -5.82
CA ASN A 292 -22.01 13.18 -6.78
C ASN A 292 -22.83 11.89 -6.89
N GLY A 293 -22.61 10.92 -6.01
CA GLY A 293 -23.41 9.71 -5.92
C GLY A 293 -23.02 8.60 -6.90
N VAL A 294 -21.87 8.71 -7.60
CA VAL A 294 -21.38 7.62 -8.46
C VAL A 294 -20.94 6.46 -7.58
N GLU A 295 -21.38 5.25 -7.93
CA GLU A 295 -21.05 4.03 -7.21
C GLU A 295 -19.53 3.79 -7.16
N LEU A 296 -19.03 3.33 -6.02
CA LEU A 296 -17.60 3.03 -5.81
C LEU A 296 -17.02 2.05 -6.84
N TYR A 297 -17.83 1.10 -7.32
CA TYR A 297 -17.40 0.17 -8.34
C TYR A 297 -17.15 0.87 -9.68
N THR A 298 -18.02 1.78 -10.08
CA THR A 298 -17.84 2.61 -11.28
C THR A 298 -16.60 3.50 -11.15
N VAL A 299 -16.40 4.15 -10.00
CA VAL A 299 -15.19 4.93 -9.73
C VAL A 299 -13.93 4.05 -9.77
N CYS A 300 -14.00 2.83 -9.24
CA CYS A 300 -12.91 1.85 -9.30
C CYS A 300 -12.53 1.54 -10.77
N LYS A 301 -13.52 1.34 -11.64
CA LYS A 301 -13.30 1.08 -13.08
C LYS A 301 -12.70 2.31 -13.79
N LEU A 302 -13.25 3.50 -13.58
CA LEU A 302 -12.73 4.74 -14.17
C LEU A 302 -11.28 5.01 -13.74
N LEU A 303 -10.94 4.76 -12.48
CA LEU A 303 -9.58 4.88 -11.99
C LEU A 303 -8.66 3.75 -12.47
N GLY A 304 -9.18 2.63 -12.91
CA GLY A 304 -8.39 1.42 -13.22
C GLY A 304 -7.68 0.89 -11.97
N HIS A 305 -8.40 0.79 -10.87
CA HIS A 305 -7.93 0.12 -9.67
C HIS A 305 -8.14 -1.40 -9.81
N ARG A 306 -7.12 -2.16 -9.45
CA ARG A 306 -7.17 -3.63 -9.55
C ARG A 306 -8.22 -4.24 -8.63
N THR A 307 -8.42 -3.64 -7.46
CA THR A 307 -9.36 -4.11 -6.45
C THR A 307 -10.18 -2.96 -5.90
N ILE A 308 -11.41 -3.25 -5.48
CA ILE A 308 -12.33 -2.25 -4.90
C ILE A 308 -11.76 -1.64 -3.61
N GLN A 309 -10.97 -2.42 -2.84
CA GLN A 309 -10.33 -1.96 -1.60
C GLN A 309 -9.46 -0.71 -1.81
N MET A 310 -8.89 -0.54 -3.01
CA MET A 310 -8.14 0.69 -3.35
C MET A 310 -9.04 1.92 -3.47
N THR A 311 -10.34 1.74 -3.70
CA THR A 311 -11.34 2.80 -3.86
C THR A 311 -12.13 3.04 -2.57
N GLU A 312 -12.16 2.08 -1.66
CA GLU A 312 -12.84 2.18 -0.35
C GLU A 312 -12.38 3.38 0.49
N ILE A 313 -11.18 3.90 0.24
CA ILE A 313 -10.70 5.12 0.91
C ILE A 313 -11.60 6.34 0.64
N TYR A 314 -12.44 6.32 -0.40
CA TYR A 314 -13.39 7.38 -0.74
C TYR A 314 -14.80 7.08 -0.24
N ALA A 315 -15.09 5.89 0.28
CA ALA A 315 -16.45 5.47 0.67
C ALA A 315 -17.11 6.42 1.69
N HIS A 316 -16.31 6.98 2.60
CA HIS A 316 -16.79 7.93 3.60
C HIS A 316 -17.28 9.26 3.02
N LEU A 317 -17.01 9.55 1.74
CA LEU A 317 -17.47 10.76 1.02
C LEU A 317 -18.80 10.54 0.32
N ALA A 318 -19.29 9.29 0.22
CA ALA A 318 -20.60 9.03 -0.38
C ALA A 318 -21.68 9.74 0.43
N PRO A 319 -22.62 10.45 -0.24
CA PRO A 319 -23.79 10.99 0.44
C PRO A 319 -24.48 9.86 1.21
N ALA A 320 -25.15 10.18 2.31
CA ALA A 320 -25.81 9.20 3.18
C ALA A 320 -26.99 8.51 2.45
N HIS A 321 -26.69 7.73 1.40
CA HIS A 321 -27.66 6.95 0.65
C HIS A 321 -28.30 5.84 1.46
N LEU A 322 -27.74 5.50 2.65
CA LEU A 322 -28.28 4.47 3.52
C LEU A 322 -29.75 4.75 3.89
N HIS A 323 -30.06 5.98 4.29
CA HIS A 323 -31.44 6.37 4.59
C HIS A 323 -32.34 6.26 3.36
N LYS A 324 -31.90 6.81 2.22
CA LYS A 324 -32.63 6.74 0.96
C LYS A 324 -32.81 5.31 0.43
N ALA A 325 -31.79 4.48 0.60
CA ALA A 325 -31.85 3.07 0.22
C ALA A 325 -32.87 2.29 1.07
N VAL A 326 -32.90 2.55 2.39
CA VAL A 326 -33.90 1.93 3.29
C VAL A 326 -35.29 2.45 3.00
N MET A 327 -35.47 3.75 2.66
CA MET A 327 -36.77 4.32 2.30
C MET A 327 -37.31 3.78 0.99
N ASN A 328 -36.48 3.21 0.10
CA ASN A 328 -36.89 2.54 -1.13
C ASN A 328 -37.33 1.09 -0.93
N LEU A 329 -37.24 0.56 0.29
CA LEU A 329 -37.84 -0.75 0.59
C LEU A 329 -39.34 -0.69 0.44
N PRO A 330 -40.00 -1.74 -0.10
CA PRO A 330 -41.44 -1.82 -0.18
C PRO A 330 -42.01 -1.63 1.23
N LYS A 331 -42.99 -0.71 1.34
CA LYS A 331 -43.74 -0.52 2.61
C LYS A 331 -44.39 -1.85 2.94
N ARG A 332 -43.89 -2.54 3.96
CA ARG A 332 -44.54 -3.72 4.49
C ARG A 332 -45.74 -3.24 5.31
N GLY A 333 -46.92 -3.55 4.82
CA GLY A 333 -48.14 -3.30 5.60
C GLY A 333 -48.07 -4.13 6.88
N MET A 334 -47.74 -3.50 7.99
CA MET A 334 -48.22 -4.01 9.27
C MET A 334 -49.72 -3.77 9.25
N ALA A 335 -50.52 -4.81 9.03
CA ALA A 335 -51.85 -4.84 9.55
C ALA A 335 -51.67 -4.72 11.08
N LEU A 336 -51.86 -3.52 11.59
CA LEU A 336 -52.03 -3.32 13.03
C LEU A 336 -53.28 -4.11 13.39
N VAL A 337 -53.11 -5.29 13.96
CA VAL A 337 -54.20 -6.04 14.58
C VAL A 337 -54.75 -5.17 15.67
N GLY A 338 -55.96 -4.61 15.39
CA GLY A 338 -56.89 -4.13 16.41
C GLY A 338 -56.36 -3.05 17.37
N VAL A 339 -56.19 -1.82 16.86
CA VAL A 339 -56.42 -0.64 17.73
C VAL A 339 -57.65 0.05 17.15
N GLU A 340 -58.81 -0.20 17.79
CA GLU A 340 -60.00 0.61 17.56
C GLU A 340 -59.65 2.10 17.83
N GLU A 341 -59.88 2.96 16.84
CA GLU A 341 -59.83 4.40 17.03
C GLU A 341 -60.85 4.80 18.08
N LYS A 342 -60.41 4.96 19.33
CA LYS A 342 -61.17 5.68 20.30
C LYS A 342 -61.02 7.18 20.02
N THR A 343 -62.13 7.72 19.58
CA THR A 343 -62.58 9.10 19.47
C THR A 343 -61.72 10.12 20.24
N VAL A 344 -61.31 11.15 19.50
CA VAL A 344 -60.68 12.37 20.00
C VAL A 344 -61.57 12.99 21.10
N CYS A 345 -61.10 13.01 22.33
CA CYS A 345 -61.67 13.81 23.39
C CYS A 345 -61.11 15.25 23.32
N GLU A 346 -62.02 16.22 23.38
CA GLU A 346 -61.71 17.65 23.43
C GLU A 346 -60.84 18.04 24.64
N PRO A 347 -60.09 19.14 24.57
CA PRO A 347 -59.11 19.51 25.58
C PRO A 347 -59.81 20.21 26.76
N ASN A 348 -60.15 19.46 27.80
CA ASN A 348 -60.32 19.91 29.21
C ASN A 348 -60.88 18.83 30.10
N LYS A 349 -59.97 17.98 30.64
CA LYS A 349 -60.11 17.36 31.95
C LYS A 349 -58.89 16.45 32.21
N ALA A 350 -58.33 16.60 33.38
CA ALA A 350 -57.13 15.96 33.86
C ALA A 350 -57.08 14.43 33.64
N CYS A 351 -56.13 13.94 32.91
CA CYS A 351 -55.82 12.50 32.82
C CYS A 351 -54.89 12.08 33.93
N LYS A 352 -55.36 11.15 34.78
CA LYS A 352 -54.53 10.39 35.72
C LYS A 352 -53.66 9.40 34.94
N GLN A 353 -52.38 9.37 35.27
CA GLN A 353 -51.41 8.39 34.77
C GLN A 353 -51.88 6.97 35.12
N VAL A 354 -51.97 6.11 34.11
CA VAL A 354 -52.03 4.66 34.25
C VAL A 354 -50.68 4.11 33.89
N GLY A 355 -49.95 3.60 34.88
CA GLY A 355 -48.67 2.93 34.64
C GLY A 355 -48.91 1.59 33.94
N LEU A 356 -48.19 1.35 32.88
CA LEU A 356 -48.05 0.04 32.27
C LEU A 356 -46.84 -0.64 32.87
N ASP A 357 -47.11 -1.73 33.59
CA ASP A 357 -46.11 -2.63 34.16
C ASP A 357 -45.61 -3.59 33.05
N PHE A 358 -44.32 -3.58 32.80
CA PHE A 358 -43.65 -4.40 31.76
C PHE A 358 -43.10 -5.73 32.33
N GLY A 359 -43.78 -6.31 33.33
CA GLY A 359 -43.28 -7.44 34.14
C GLY A 359 -43.44 -8.87 33.59
N ASP A 360 -44.19 -9.13 32.49
CA ASP A 360 -44.59 -10.52 32.17
C ASP A 360 -44.36 -10.95 30.69
N LEU A 361 -43.17 -10.77 30.16
CA LEU A 361 -42.85 -11.34 28.81
C LEU A 361 -41.41 -11.89 28.71
N ILE A 362 -40.89 -12.47 29.80
CA ILE A 362 -39.72 -13.34 29.72
C ILE A 362 -39.97 -14.58 30.58
N GLY A 363 -40.46 -15.64 29.90
CA GLY A 363 -40.60 -16.93 30.57
C GLY A 363 -41.52 -17.93 29.84
N LYS A 364 -40.97 -18.50 28.75
CA LYS A 364 -40.98 -19.95 28.46
C LYS A 364 -40.17 -20.24 27.22
#